data_224d868008560ee7685ba03d09f1872f
#
_entry.id   224d868008560ee7685ba03d09f1872f
#
_cell.length_a   1.000
_cell.length_b   1.000
_cell.length_c   1.000
_cell.angle_alpha   90.00
_cell.angle_beta   90.00
_cell.angle_gamma   90.00
#
_symmetry.space_group_name_H-M   'P 1'
#
loop_
_entity.id
_entity.type
_entity.pdbx_description
1 polymer ?
#
loop_
_entity_poly.entity_id
_entity_poly.type
_entity_poly.pdbx_seq_one_letter_code
_entity_poly.pdbx_strand_id
1 'polypeptide(L)'
;MIRLENVSVSYKDKPVLKNISLAIREGEKIALIGPSGAGKTTLLRKLYELEQDGAAFIHQDFALVSQLSAFHNVYIGRLDQNGTFYNILNLIKPQKQEIEHISSILQKLGMKNKMHERVAKLSGGQQQRIAVARAIFKGSKLLLGDEPISSVDPHQSDNILKLLKQAAQTVVVSMHDVQFALKFFERFVGLSRGQIHFDLPGKKVSQSLLTELYQSC
;
A
#
# COMPACT_ATOMS: atom_id res chain seq x y z
N MET A 1 -7.59 -13.64 8.93
CA MET A 1 -8.80 -13.38 8.11
C MET A 1 -9.42 -12.08 8.59
N ILE A 2 -9.57 -11.09 7.71
CA ILE A 2 -10.19 -9.79 8.01
C ILE A 2 -11.62 -9.80 7.47
N ARG A 3 -12.59 -9.31 8.24
CA ARG A 3 -13.98 -9.30 7.84
C ARG A 3 -14.63 -7.96 8.17
N LEU A 4 -15.22 -7.35 7.17
CA LEU A 4 -16.13 -6.22 7.29
C LEU A 4 -17.57 -6.75 7.11
N GLU A 5 -18.49 -6.34 7.96
CA GLU A 5 -19.91 -6.70 7.88
C GLU A 5 -20.75 -5.43 7.97
N ASN A 6 -21.43 -5.09 6.88
CA ASN A 6 -22.36 -3.96 6.78
C ASN A 6 -21.75 -2.62 7.27
N VAL A 7 -20.45 -2.40 7.00
CA VAL A 7 -19.73 -1.22 7.46
C VAL A 7 -20.09 -0.02 6.59
N SER A 8 -20.47 1.08 7.24
CA SER A 8 -20.66 2.39 6.61
C SER A 8 -19.73 3.42 7.25
N VAL A 9 -19.19 4.32 6.43
CA VAL A 9 -18.28 5.38 6.89
C VAL A 9 -18.73 6.70 6.29
N SER A 10 -18.83 7.73 7.14
CA SER A 10 -19.15 9.10 6.73
C SER A 10 -18.09 10.08 7.22
N TYR A 11 -17.82 11.13 6.45
CA TYR A 11 -17.00 12.28 6.86
C TYR A 11 -17.85 13.55 6.77
N LYS A 12 -17.99 14.29 7.88
CA LYS A 12 -18.80 15.52 7.93
C LYS A 12 -20.17 15.31 7.25
N ASP A 13 -20.89 14.29 7.69
CA ASP A 13 -22.23 13.89 7.22
C ASP A 13 -22.33 13.45 5.74
N LYS A 14 -21.21 13.38 5.03
CA LYS A 14 -21.18 12.82 3.66
C LYS A 14 -20.83 11.32 3.73
N PRO A 15 -21.73 10.42 3.30
CA PRO A 15 -21.46 9.01 3.26
C PRO A 15 -20.43 8.70 2.17
N VAL A 16 -19.31 8.03 2.56
CA VAL A 16 -18.22 7.63 1.67
C VAL A 16 -18.22 6.12 1.44
N LEU A 17 -18.50 5.34 2.46
CA LEU A 17 -18.75 3.90 2.32
C LEU A 17 -20.17 3.59 2.81
N LYS A 18 -20.87 2.71 2.10
CA LYS A 18 -22.27 2.37 2.36
C LYS A 18 -22.42 0.84 2.37
N ASN A 19 -22.70 0.29 3.56
CA ASN A 19 -23.04 -1.11 3.72
C ASN A 19 -22.00 -2.07 3.09
N ILE A 20 -20.72 -1.85 3.37
CA ILE A 20 -19.62 -2.67 2.86
C ILE A 20 -19.53 -3.96 3.64
N SER A 21 -19.67 -5.09 2.94
CA SER A 21 -19.35 -6.42 3.46
C SER A 21 -18.24 -7.03 2.61
N LEU A 22 -17.10 -7.32 3.22
CA LEU A 22 -15.91 -7.83 2.54
C LEU A 22 -15.14 -8.75 3.46
N ALA A 23 -14.83 -9.96 2.99
CA ALA A 23 -13.99 -10.91 3.69
C ALA A 23 -12.66 -11.07 2.94
N ILE A 24 -11.54 -10.88 3.62
CA ILE A 24 -10.18 -11.06 3.09
C ILE A 24 -9.56 -12.25 3.80
N ARG A 25 -9.19 -13.26 3.03
CA ARG A 25 -8.52 -14.45 3.53
C ARG A 25 -7.02 -14.24 3.57
N GLU A 26 -6.36 -14.97 4.43
CA GLU A 26 -4.90 -15.01 4.47
C GLU A 26 -4.35 -15.57 3.14
N GLY A 27 -3.31 -14.94 2.61
CA GLY A 27 -2.70 -15.32 1.33
C GLY A 27 -3.27 -14.62 0.10
N GLU A 28 -4.42 -13.94 0.20
CA GLU A 28 -5.03 -13.29 -0.97
C GLU A 28 -4.23 -12.07 -1.45
N LYS A 29 -4.21 -11.88 -2.77
CA LYS A 29 -3.65 -10.71 -3.47
C LYS A 29 -4.80 -10.00 -4.19
N ILE A 30 -5.24 -8.88 -3.64
CA ILE A 30 -6.47 -8.19 -4.05
C ILE A 30 -6.15 -6.82 -4.65
N ALA A 31 -6.73 -6.51 -5.81
CA ALA A 31 -6.77 -5.18 -6.37
C ALA A 31 -8.14 -4.53 -6.11
N LEU A 32 -8.14 -3.34 -5.49
CA LEU A 32 -9.30 -2.48 -5.39
C LEU A 32 -9.32 -1.54 -6.60
N ILE A 33 -10.38 -1.60 -7.38
CA ILE A 33 -10.53 -0.79 -8.59
C ILE A 33 -11.82 0.01 -8.54
N GLY A 34 -11.88 1.07 -9.33
CA GLY A 34 -13.04 1.95 -9.43
C GLY A 34 -12.65 3.41 -9.61
N PRO A 35 -13.62 4.27 -9.91
CA PRO A 35 -13.38 5.68 -10.19
C PRO A 35 -12.79 6.44 -9.01
N SER A 36 -12.27 7.65 -9.27
CA SER A 36 -11.83 8.55 -8.22
C SER A 36 -13.03 8.90 -7.31
N GLY A 37 -12.81 8.94 -6.01
CA GLY A 37 -13.89 9.17 -5.04
C GLY A 37 -14.80 7.98 -4.73
N ALA A 38 -14.57 6.79 -5.32
CA ALA A 38 -15.38 5.59 -5.06
C ALA A 38 -15.26 5.04 -3.62
N GLY A 39 -14.30 5.52 -2.82
CA GLY A 39 -14.11 5.08 -1.43
C GLY A 39 -12.95 4.11 -1.21
N LYS A 40 -12.09 3.85 -2.23
CA LYS A 40 -10.96 2.92 -2.13
C LYS A 40 -10.01 3.21 -0.97
N THR A 41 -9.54 4.47 -0.87
CA THR A 41 -8.68 4.94 0.24
C THR A 41 -9.35 4.75 1.60
N THR A 42 -10.64 5.06 1.70
CA THR A 42 -11.41 4.91 2.95
C THR A 42 -11.56 3.43 3.33
N LEU A 43 -11.77 2.56 2.35
CA LEU A 43 -11.83 1.12 2.59
C LEU A 43 -10.48 0.58 3.07
N LEU A 44 -9.36 0.98 2.43
CA LEU A 44 -8.01 0.59 2.87
C LEU A 44 -7.73 1.07 4.31
N ARG A 45 -8.08 2.31 4.64
CA ARG A 45 -7.92 2.83 6.01
C ARG A 45 -8.76 2.03 7.01
N LYS A 46 -9.99 1.66 6.65
CA LYS A 46 -10.85 0.85 7.52
C LYS A 46 -10.28 -0.55 7.75
N LEU A 47 -9.73 -1.18 6.73
CA LEU A 47 -9.01 -2.45 6.86
C LEU A 47 -7.78 -2.31 7.77
N TYR A 48 -7.04 -1.20 7.64
CA TYR A 48 -5.88 -0.92 8.49
C TYR A 48 -6.26 -0.75 9.97
N GLU A 49 -7.37 -0.07 10.26
CA GLU A 49 -7.88 0.12 11.63
C GLU A 49 -8.25 -1.21 12.31
N LEU A 50 -8.67 -2.21 11.54
CA LEU A 50 -9.02 -3.52 12.08
C LEU A 50 -7.79 -4.37 12.43
N GLU A 51 -6.67 -4.14 11.76
CA GLU A 51 -5.41 -4.88 11.93
C GLU A 51 -4.37 -4.01 12.65
N GLN A 52 -4.71 -3.54 13.86
CA GLN A 52 -3.91 -2.57 14.62
C GLN A 52 -2.46 -3.00 14.86
N ASP A 53 -2.20 -4.29 14.99
CA ASP A 53 -0.89 -4.78 15.43
C ASP A 53 0.06 -5.24 14.31
N GLY A 54 -0.34 -5.20 13.05
CA GLY A 54 0.47 -5.90 12.06
C GLY A 54 0.47 -5.40 10.62
N ALA A 55 -0.44 -4.55 10.18
CA ALA A 55 -0.49 -4.14 8.79
C ALA A 55 0.60 -3.12 8.41
N ALA A 56 1.23 -3.29 7.25
CA ALA A 56 1.99 -2.24 6.60
C ALA A 56 1.06 -1.41 5.72
N PHE A 57 1.23 -0.09 5.70
CA PHE A 57 0.41 0.79 4.87
C PHE A 57 1.28 1.69 3.99
N ILE A 58 0.99 1.71 2.67
CA ILE A 58 1.56 2.67 1.71
C ILE A 58 0.49 3.71 1.44
N HIS A 59 0.75 4.94 1.88
CA HIS A 59 -0.14 6.09 1.68
C HIS A 59 0.03 6.70 0.30
N GLN A 60 -1.04 7.25 -0.26
CA GLN A 60 -1.03 7.94 -1.56
C GLN A 60 -0.11 9.18 -1.57
N ASP A 61 -0.03 9.91 -0.44
CA ASP A 61 0.87 11.04 -0.21
C ASP A 61 2.25 10.62 0.33
N PHE A 62 2.55 9.31 0.29
CA PHE A 62 3.75 8.66 0.79
C PHE A 62 3.94 8.73 2.30
N ALA A 63 3.36 9.70 3.00
CA ALA A 63 3.49 9.98 4.45
C ALA A 63 4.95 9.88 4.94
N LEU A 64 5.89 10.50 4.21
CA LEU A 64 7.31 10.54 4.53
C LEU A 64 7.67 11.82 5.29
N VAL A 65 8.66 11.71 6.18
CA VAL A 65 9.24 12.86 6.88
C VAL A 65 10.32 13.46 5.99
N SER A 66 10.03 14.59 5.36
CA SER A 66 10.86 15.22 4.32
C SER A 66 12.26 15.61 4.79
N GLN A 67 12.41 15.98 6.07
CA GLN A 67 13.68 16.42 6.68
C GLN A 67 14.63 15.24 6.98
N LEU A 68 14.09 14.03 7.10
CA LEU A 68 14.87 12.83 7.38
C LEU A 68 15.43 12.21 6.09
N SER A 69 16.49 11.41 6.24
CA SER A 69 17.05 10.65 5.13
C SER A 69 16.12 9.50 4.70
N ALA A 70 16.38 8.96 3.52
CA ALA A 70 15.68 7.76 3.04
C ALA A 70 15.84 6.59 4.02
N PHE A 71 17.06 6.39 4.58
CA PHE A 71 17.30 5.38 5.62
C PHE A 71 16.34 5.53 6.80
N HIS A 72 16.27 6.72 7.40
CA HIS A 72 15.44 6.95 8.58
C HIS A 72 13.94 6.80 8.26
N ASN A 73 13.49 7.24 7.08
CA ASN A 73 12.11 7.03 6.64
C ASN A 73 11.75 5.55 6.49
N VAL A 74 12.67 4.70 6.02
CA VAL A 74 12.47 3.25 5.98
C VAL A 74 12.49 2.67 7.39
N TYR A 75 13.45 3.09 8.24
CA TYR A 75 13.59 2.61 9.61
C TYR A 75 12.34 2.86 10.48
N ILE A 76 11.64 3.99 10.26
CA ILE A 76 10.36 4.30 10.93
C ILE A 76 9.34 3.15 10.80
N GLY A 77 9.42 2.35 9.76
CA GLY A 77 8.53 1.19 9.56
C GLY A 77 8.52 0.18 10.70
N ARG A 78 9.55 0.13 11.56
CA ARG A 78 9.69 -0.81 12.69
C ARG A 78 9.84 -0.15 14.06
N LEU A 79 9.48 1.12 14.21
CA LEU A 79 9.59 1.78 15.52
C LEU A 79 8.70 1.11 16.58
N ASP A 80 7.58 0.57 16.19
CA ASP A 80 6.64 -0.17 17.04
C ASP A 80 7.15 -1.57 17.46
N GLN A 81 8.13 -2.11 16.75
CA GLN A 81 8.69 -3.44 17.00
C GLN A 81 9.93 -3.42 17.90
N ASN A 82 10.49 -2.26 18.16
CA ASN A 82 11.73 -2.08 18.89
C ASN A 82 11.53 -1.22 20.14
N GLY A 83 12.35 -1.46 21.17
CA GLY A 83 12.33 -0.62 22.38
C GLY A 83 12.82 0.81 22.11
N THR A 84 12.33 1.77 22.89
CA THR A 84 12.61 3.20 22.73
C THR A 84 14.11 3.52 22.68
N PHE A 85 14.90 2.92 23.58
CA PHE A 85 16.35 3.13 23.62
C PHE A 85 17.04 2.68 22.33
N TYR A 86 16.69 1.50 21.82
CA TYR A 86 17.21 1.00 20.56
C TYR A 86 16.83 1.89 19.37
N ASN A 87 15.60 2.40 19.37
CA ASN A 87 15.13 3.33 18.34
C ASN A 87 15.93 4.64 18.35
N ILE A 88 16.13 5.25 19.53
CA ILE A 88 16.93 6.47 19.66
C ILE A 88 18.36 6.24 19.18
N LEU A 89 18.96 5.12 19.58
CA LEU A 89 20.30 4.74 19.13
C LEU A 89 20.38 4.67 17.60
N ASN A 90 19.42 4.03 16.95
CA ASN A 90 19.39 3.91 15.47
C ASN A 90 19.10 5.22 14.74
N LEU A 91 18.42 6.18 15.39
CA LEU A 91 18.23 7.53 14.81
C LEU A 91 19.53 8.35 14.82
N ILE A 92 20.42 8.14 15.83
CA ILE A 92 21.66 8.88 15.97
C ILE A 92 22.84 8.13 15.30
N LYS A 93 22.96 6.83 15.60
CA LYS A 93 24.02 5.96 15.09
C LYS A 93 23.41 4.62 14.65
N PRO A 94 22.98 4.51 13.40
CA PRO A 94 22.34 3.30 12.89
C PRO A 94 23.20 2.05 13.11
N GLN A 95 22.59 0.97 13.58
CA GLN A 95 23.25 -0.31 13.79
C GLN A 95 23.51 -0.98 12.43
N LYS A 96 24.63 -1.70 12.33
CA LYS A 96 25.08 -2.34 11.09
C LYS A 96 24.02 -3.27 10.48
N GLN A 97 23.32 -4.03 11.32
CA GLN A 97 22.26 -4.93 10.90
C GLN A 97 21.11 -4.19 10.20
N GLU A 98 20.67 -3.03 10.74
CA GLU A 98 19.60 -2.24 10.16
C GLU A 98 20.05 -1.57 8.83
N ILE A 99 21.31 -1.11 8.78
CA ILE A 99 21.91 -0.56 7.56
C ILE A 99 21.92 -1.62 6.45
N GLU A 100 22.38 -2.84 6.73
CA GLU A 100 22.47 -3.93 5.76
C GLU A 100 21.09 -4.34 5.26
N HIS A 101 20.11 -4.48 6.16
CA HIS A 101 18.75 -4.86 5.81
C HIS A 101 18.08 -3.79 4.94
N ILE A 102 18.10 -2.52 5.38
CA ILE A 102 17.52 -1.40 4.62
C ILE A 102 18.25 -1.22 3.28
N SER A 103 19.58 -1.32 3.26
CA SER A 103 20.38 -1.24 2.03
C SER A 103 19.96 -2.33 1.01
N SER A 104 19.72 -3.56 1.47
CA SER A 104 19.25 -4.65 0.61
C SER A 104 17.88 -4.35 -0.02
N ILE A 105 16.93 -3.83 0.76
CA ILE A 105 15.60 -3.43 0.25
C ILE A 105 15.74 -2.29 -0.77
N LEU A 106 16.50 -1.25 -0.41
CA LEU A 106 16.73 -0.09 -1.28
C LEU A 106 17.45 -0.48 -2.58
N GLN A 107 18.34 -1.47 -2.53
CA GLN A 107 19.00 -2.00 -3.72
C GLN A 107 18.02 -2.63 -4.70
N LYS A 108 17.05 -3.43 -4.21
CA LYS A 108 16.00 -4.04 -5.03
C LYS A 108 15.09 -2.98 -5.68
N LEU A 109 14.95 -1.81 -5.05
CA LEU A 109 14.16 -0.68 -5.54
C LEU A 109 14.99 0.35 -6.33
N GLY A 110 16.29 0.07 -6.61
CA GLY A 110 17.17 1.00 -7.32
C GLY A 110 17.47 2.31 -6.56
N MET A 111 17.41 2.27 -5.22
CA MET A 111 17.53 3.45 -4.35
C MET A 111 18.73 3.41 -3.39
N LYS A 112 19.61 2.40 -3.50
CA LYS A 112 20.73 2.21 -2.55
C LYS A 112 21.65 3.44 -2.46
N ASN A 113 21.95 4.06 -3.60
CA ASN A 113 22.79 5.27 -3.67
C ASN A 113 22.14 6.53 -3.08
N LYS A 114 20.83 6.48 -2.78
CA LYS A 114 20.06 7.57 -2.18
C LYS A 114 19.75 7.33 -0.69
N MET A 115 20.29 6.27 -0.09
CA MET A 115 19.97 5.86 1.28
C MET A 115 20.16 6.97 2.32
N HIS A 116 21.20 7.78 2.18
CA HIS A 116 21.52 8.87 3.12
C HIS A 116 21.00 10.24 2.66
N GLU A 117 20.34 10.32 1.49
CA GLU A 117 19.79 11.56 0.99
C GLU A 117 18.49 11.93 1.71
N ARG A 118 18.28 13.22 2.00
CA ARG A 118 17.02 13.71 2.58
C ARG A 118 15.88 13.51 1.60
N VAL A 119 14.72 13.06 2.10
CA VAL A 119 13.55 12.80 1.26
C VAL A 119 13.07 14.04 0.51
N ALA A 120 13.23 15.25 1.09
CA ALA A 120 12.92 16.51 0.42
C ALA A 120 13.67 16.73 -0.92
N LYS A 121 14.82 16.06 -1.14
CA LYS A 121 15.60 16.16 -2.37
C LYS A 121 15.26 15.08 -3.41
N LEU A 122 14.37 14.16 -3.06
CA LEU A 122 13.99 13.05 -3.93
C LEU A 122 12.81 13.44 -4.82
N SER A 123 12.81 12.94 -6.06
CA SER A 123 11.65 13.06 -6.95
C SER A 123 10.45 12.27 -6.41
N GLY A 124 9.22 12.56 -6.88
CA GLY A 124 8.00 11.86 -6.45
C GLY A 124 8.10 10.34 -6.60
N GLY A 125 8.59 9.83 -7.74
CA GLY A 125 8.79 8.41 -7.93
C GLY A 125 9.89 7.81 -7.03
N GLN A 126 10.91 8.59 -6.64
CA GLN A 126 11.89 8.17 -5.66
C GLN A 126 11.28 8.12 -4.26
N GLN A 127 10.48 9.12 -3.88
CA GLN A 127 9.76 9.15 -2.62
C GLN A 127 8.79 7.96 -2.51
N GLN A 128 8.06 7.65 -3.56
CA GLN A 128 7.18 6.49 -3.62
C GLN A 128 7.95 5.18 -3.36
N ARG A 129 9.13 5.01 -3.97
CA ARG A 129 9.98 3.84 -3.71
C ARG A 129 10.48 3.77 -2.26
N ILE A 130 10.71 4.90 -1.60
CA ILE A 130 11.03 4.93 -0.16
C ILE A 130 9.83 4.53 0.69
N ALA A 131 8.61 4.98 0.35
CA ALA A 131 7.39 4.55 1.04
C ALA A 131 7.15 3.03 0.90
N VAL A 132 7.39 2.49 -0.30
CA VAL A 132 7.38 1.04 -0.57
C VAL A 132 8.44 0.33 0.27
N ALA A 133 9.67 0.84 0.31
CA ALA A 133 10.75 0.27 1.13
C ALA A 133 10.39 0.22 2.60
N ARG A 134 9.76 1.28 3.14
CA ARG A 134 9.27 1.34 4.53
C ARG A 134 8.24 0.25 4.80
N ALA A 135 7.28 0.05 3.89
CA ALA A 135 6.27 -0.97 4.04
C ALA A 135 6.86 -2.40 3.98
N ILE A 136 7.82 -2.64 3.09
CA ILE A 136 8.55 -3.92 3.01
C ILE A 136 9.37 -4.15 4.29
N PHE A 137 10.08 -3.11 4.77
CA PHE A 137 10.91 -3.21 5.97
C PHE A 137 10.09 -3.51 7.23
N LYS A 138 8.86 -3.01 7.32
CA LYS A 138 7.94 -3.34 8.43
C LYS A 138 7.75 -4.85 8.57
N GLY A 139 7.71 -5.60 7.46
CA GLY A 139 7.65 -7.07 7.49
C GLY A 139 6.32 -7.62 7.99
N SER A 140 5.21 -6.94 7.72
CA SER A 140 3.87 -7.35 8.16
C SER A 140 3.30 -8.47 7.30
N LYS A 141 2.44 -9.31 7.90
CA LYS A 141 1.68 -10.34 7.15
C LYS A 141 0.66 -9.73 6.19
N LEU A 142 0.09 -8.57 6.54
CA LEU A 142 -0.81 -7.79 5.72
C LEU A 142 -0.13 -6.52 5.22
N LEU A 143 -0.22 -6.27 3.91
CA LEU A 143 0.21 -5.03 3.28
C LEU A 143 -0.97 -4.39 2.56
N LEU A 144 -1.23 -3.14 2.91
CA LEU A 144 -2.23 -2.29 2.29
C LEU A 144 -1.53 -1.18 1.50
N GLY A 145 -1.95 -0.92 0.28
CA GLY A 145 -1.34 0.11 -0.55
C GLY A 145 -2.38 0.97 -1.27
N ASP A 146 -2.29 2.28 -1.06
CA ASP A 146 -3.12 3.24 -1.79
C ASP A 146 -2.31 3.81 -2.95
N GLU A 147 -2.57 3.28 -4.17
CA GLU A 147 -1.88 3.63 -5.41
C GLU A 147 -0.34 3.50 -5.33
N PRO A 148 0.20 2.33 -4.96
CA PRO A 148 1.62 2.17 -4.62
C PRO A 148 2.59 2.38 -5.78
N ILE A 149 2.09 2.61 -7.01
CA ILE A 149 2.88 2.76 -8.24
C ILE A 149 2.49 4.00 -9.09
N SER A 150 1.70 4.93 -8.55
CA SER A 150 1.14 6.06 -9.32
C SER A 150 2.17 7.04 -9.88
N SER A 151 3.35 7.15 -9.27
CA SER A 151 4.39 8.12 -9.62
C SER A 151 5.66 7.50 -10.21
N VAL A 152 5.63 6.22 -10.58
CA VAL A 152 6.79 5.51 -11.14
C VAL A 152 6.51 5.04 -12.59
N ASP A 153 7.59 4.85 -13.34
CA ASP A 153 7.51 4.34 -14.71
C ASP A 153 7.04 2.87 -14.76
N PRO A 154 6.55 2.38 -15.91
CA PRO A 154 6.00 1.02 -16.03
C PRO A 154 6.97 -0.09 -15.65
N HIS A 155 8.26 0.05 -15.97
CA HIS A 155 9.27 -0.96 -15.64
C HIS A 155 9.50 -1.05 -14.12
N GLN A 156 9.57 0.11 -13.44
CA GLN A 156 9.67 0.18 -11.98
C GLN A 156 8.40 -0.34 -11.30
N SER A 157 7.24 -0.03 -11.86
CA SER A 157 5.94 -0.49 -11.37
C SER A 157 5.85 -2.02 -11.30
N ASP A 158 6.33 -2.72 -12.34
CA ASP A 158 6.39 -4.18 -12.40
C ASP A 158 7.24 -4.76 -11.25
N ASN A 159 8.44 -4.19 -11.07
CA ASN A 159 9.33 -4.61 -9.98
C ASN A 159 8.73 -4.35 -8.59
N ILE A 160 8.13 -3.17 -8.38
CA ILE A 160 7.48 -2.82 -7.09
C ILE A 160 6.37 -3.81 -6.76
N LEU A 161 5.44 -4.10 -7.69
CA LEU A 161 4.35 -5.03 -7.42
C LEU A 161 4.84 -6.44 -7.12
N LYS A 162 5.88 -6.92 -7.83
CA LYS A 162 6.52 -8.21 -7.50
C LYS A 162 7.09 -8.22 -6.09
N LEU A 163 7.81 -7.17 -5.69
CA LEU A 163 8.37 -7.04 -4.36
C LEU A 163 7.30 -6.97 -3.27
N LEU A 164 6.21 -6.22 -3.48
CA LEU A 164 5.10 -6.14 -2.53
C LEU A 164 4.41 -7.50 -2.36
N LYS A 165 4.17 -8.25 -3.45
CA LYS A 165 3.58 -9.59 -3.38
C LYS A 165 4.47 -10.60 -2.62
N GLN A 166 5.79 -10.43 -2.69
CA GLN A 166 6.74 -11.28 -1.97
C GLN A 166 6.90 -10.87 -0.50
N ALA A 167 6.75 -9.58 -0.20
CA ALA A 167 7.02 -9.01 1.12
C ALA A 167 5.94 -9.32 2.16
N ALA A 168 4.71 -9.58 1.75
CA ALA A 168 3.59 -9.86 2.65
C ALA A 168 2.77 -11.05 2.17
N GLN A 169 2.22 -11.80 3.13
CA GLN A 169 1.37 -12.94 2.84
C GLN A 169 0.05 -12.50 2.18
N THR A 170 -0.56 -11.45 2.68
CA THR A 170 -1.79 -10.87 2.14
C THR A 170 -1.52 -9.44 1.66
N VAL A 171 -1.98 -9.10 0.46
CA VAL A 171 -1.77 -7.77 -0.14
C VAL A 171 -3.08 -7.25 -0.69
N VAL A 172 -3.46 -6.03 -0.29
CA VAL A 172 -4.62 -5.32 -0.83
C VAL A 172 -4.16 -3.95 -1.30
N VAL A 173 -4.31 -3.66 -2.58
CA VAL A 173 -3.89 -2.37 -3.13
C VAL A 173 -4.97 -1.73 -3.98
N SER A 174 -5.08 -0.40 -3.93
CA SER A 174 -5.86 0.34 -4.91
C SER A 174 -5.03 0.55 -6.19
N MET A 175 -5.68 0.38 -7.35
CA MET A 175 -5.05 0.50 -8.66
C MET A 175 -5.93 1.29 -9.61
N HIS A 176 -5.31 2.15 -10.44
CA HIS A 176 -6.00 2.84 -11.54
C HIS A 176 -5.93 2.06 -12.85
N ASP A 177 -4.75 1.53 -13.18
CA ASP A 177 -4.56 0.72 -14.37
C ASP A 177 -5.01 -0.71 -14.12
N VAL A 178 -6.23 -1.02 -14.55
CA VAL A 178 -6.83 -2.35 -14.39
C VAL A 178 -6.12 -3.39 -15.23
N GLN A 179 -5.72 -3.06 -16.47
CA GLN A 179 -5.02 -3.99 -17.36
C GLN A 179 -3.66 -4.37 -16.78
N PHE A 180 -2.98 -3.42 -16.17
CA PHE A 180 -1.75 -3.69 -15.47
C PHE A 180 -1.98 -4.51 -14.19
N ALA A 181 -3.02 -4.20 -13.42
CA ALA A 181 -3.38 -4.93 -12.20
C ALA A 181 -3.72 -6.42 -12.49
N LEU A 182 -4.37 -6.73 -13.62
CA LEU A 182 -4.71 -8.10 -14.02
C LEU A 182 -3.49 -9.02 -14.18
N LYS A 183 -2.29 -8.48 -14.40
CA LYS A 183 -1.04 -9.25 -14.46
C LYS A 183 -0.54 -9.72 -13.10
N PHE A 184 -0.97 -9.05 -12.01
CA PHE A 184 -0.40 -9.25 -10.68
C PHE A 184 -1.39 -9.77 -9.64
N PHE A 185 -2.68 -9.50 -9.78
CA PHE A 185 -3.67 -9.80 -8.75
C PHE A 185 -4.66 -10.84 -9.22
N GLU A 186 -5.05 -11.71 -8.29
CA GLU A 186 -5.93 -12.84 -8.55
C GLU A 186 -7.40 -12.50 -8.29
N ARG A 187 -7.69 -11.52 -7.39
CA ARG A 187 -9.03 -11.10 -6.98
C ARG A 187 -9.18 -9.59 -7.13
N PHE A 188 -10.33 -9.18 -7.64
CA PHE A 188 -10.66 -7.78 -7.90
C PHE A 188 -11.94 -7.39 -7.19
N VAL A 189 -11.87 -6.31 -6.42
CA VAL A 189 -13.02 -5.69 -5.77
C VAL A 189 -13.27 -4.35 -6.44
N GLY A 190 -14.36 -4.26 -7.19
CA GLY A 190 -14.81 -3.04 -7.86
C GLY A 190 -15.66 -2.19 -6.91
N LEU A 191 -15.25 -0.94 -6.67
CA LEU A 191 -16.00 0.03 -5.87
C LEU A 191 -16.56 1.13 -6.76
N SER A 192 -17.84 1.48 -6.52
CA SER A 192 -18.50 2.65 -7.10
C SER A 192 -19.44 3.29 -6.09
N ARG A 193 -19.48 4.61 -5.98
CA ARG A 193 -20.35 5.38 -5.07
C ARG A 193 -20.39 4.88 -3.61
N GLY A 194 -19.24 4.40 -3.13
CA GLY A 194 -19.09 3.89 -1.77
C GLY A 194 -19.66 2.48 -1.53
N GLN A 195 -19.96 1.72 -2.58
CA GLN A 195 -20.46 0.34 -2.50
C GLN A 195 -19.55 -0.61 -3.29
N ILE A 196 -19.55 -1.88 -2.92
CA ILE A 196 -18.94 -2.93 -3.73
C ILE A 196 -19.87 -3.23 -4.90
N HIS A 197 -19.40 -2.95 -6.12
CA HIS A 197 -20.11 -3.26 -7.34
C HIS A 197 -19.92 -4.71 -7.76
N PHE A 198 -18.71 -5.23 -7.58
CA PHE A 198 -18.38 -6.65 -7.76
C PHE A 198 -17.18 -7.06 -6.91
N ASP A 199 -17.08 -8.37 -6.67
CA ASP A 199 -15.97 -9.03 -5.99
C ASP A 199 -15.71 -10.36 -6.71
N LEU A 200 -14.70 -10.39 -7.59
CA LEU A 200 -14.51 -11.46 -8.57
C LEU A 200 -13.04 -11.85 -8.74
N PRO A 201 -12.77 -13.12 -9.12
CA PRO A 201 -11.46 -13.49 -9.64
C PRO A 201 -11.13 -12.69 -10.92
N GLY A 202 -9.85 -12.33 -11.11
CA GLY A 202 -9.40 -11.51 -12.24
C GLY A 202 -9.82 -12.05 -13.61
N LYS A 203 -9.86 -13.38 -13.76
CA LYS A 203 -10.33 -14.04 -15.00
C LYS A 203 -11.79 -13.75 -15.37
N LYS A 204 -12.61 -13.30 -14.42
CA LYS A 204 -14.03 -12.95 -14.61
C LYS A 204 -14.26 -11.44 -14.78
N VAL A 205 -13.22 -10.63 -14.70
CA VAL A 205 -13.32 -9.17 -14.91
C VAL A 205 -13.39 -8.91 -16.42
N SER A 206 -14.58 -8.59 -16.91
CA SER A 206 -14.83 -8.29 -18.31
C SER A 206 -14.78 -6.79 -18.60
N GLN A 207 -14.58 -6.43 -19.87
CA GLN A 207 -14.62 -5.03 -20.31
C GLN A 207 -15.99 -4.38 -20.05
N SER A 208 -17.09 -5.12 -20.18
CA SER A 208 -18.44 -4.64 -19.88
C SER A 208 -18.59 -4.25 -18.39
N LEU A 209 -18.14 -5.12 -17.47
CA LEU A 209 -18.13 -4.85 -16.04
C LEU A 209 -17.30 -3.59 -15.68
N LEU A 210 -16.15 -3.42 -16.35
CA LEU A 210 -15.34 -2.22 -16.16
C LEU A 210 -16.05 -0.98 -16.67
N THR A 211 -16.69 -1.05 -17.85
CA THR A 211 -17.46 0.07 -18.39
C THR A 211 -18.59 0.47 -17.43
N GLU A 212 -19.35 -0.49 -16.91
CA GLU A 212 -20.41 -0.22 -15.92
C GLU A 212 -19.84 0.40 -14.64
N LEU A 213 -18.71 -0.14 -14.11
CA LEU A 213 -18.06 0.39 -12.90
C LEU A 213 -17.67 1.85 -13.05
N TYR A 214 -17.12 2.25 -14.21
CA TYR A 214 -16.61 3.60 -14.44
C TYR A 214 -17.67 4.58 -15.00
N GLN A 215 -18.74 4.10 -15.63
CA GLN A 215 -19.88 4.94 -16.07
C GLN A 215 -20.89 5.23 -14.97
N SER A 216 -20.87 4.45 -13.89
CA SER A 216 -21.75 4.63 -12.74
C SER A 216 -21.34 5.83 -11.84
N CYS A 217 -20.58 6.79 -12.34
CA CYS A 217 -20.11 7.97 -11.59
C CYS A 217 -21.09 9.15 -11.71
#